data_b42118e1d420abc0f715eec68aea2155
#
_entry.id   b42118e1d420abc0f715eec68aea2155
#
_cell.length_a   1.000
_cell.length_b   1.000
_cell.length_c   1.000
_cell.angle_alpha   90.00
_cell.angle_beta   90.00
_cell.angle_gamma   90.00
#
_symmetry.space_group_name_H-M   'P 1'
#
loop_
_entity.id
_entity.type
_entity.pdbx_description
1 polymer ?
#
loop_
_entity_poly.entity_id
_entity_poly.type
_entity_poly.pdbx_seq_one_letter_code
_entity_poly.pdbx_strand_id
1 'polypeptide(L)'
;QQLYAPNGSLVILGSVSNGAEVIADDSIHIYGPLRGRAVAGAKGNESARIYCQQLMAELVSVAGHYQISAGLQGDHWEQAVTISLADEQLTFDRL
;
A
#
# COMPACT_ATOMS: atom_id res chain seq x y z
N GLN A 1 -5.05 14.50 -4.74
CA GLN A 1 -6.34 13.82 -4.56
C GLN A 1 -6.20 12.76 -3.49
N GLN A 2 -7.19 12.63 -2.61
CA GLN A 2 -7.10 11.76 -1.45
C GLN A 2 -8.42 11.03 -1.25
N LEU A 3 -8.32 9.74 -0.92
CA LEU A 3 -9.48 8.89 -0.67
C LEU A 3 -9.26 8.15 0.65
N TYR A 4 -10.24 8.19 1.55
CA TYR A 4 -10.12 7.57 2.86
C TYR A 4 -11.32 6.67 3.13
N ALA A 5 -11.04 5.43 3.56
CA ALA A 5 -12.07 4.47 3.98
C ALA A 5 -11.97 4.26 5.50
N PRO A 6 -12.79 4.96 6.30
CA PRO A 6 -12.77 4.77 7.75
C PRO A 6 -13.44 3.46 8.13
N ASN A 7 -12.90 2.81 9.16
CA ASN A 7 -13.46 1.60 9.76
C ASN A 7 -13.56 0.42 8.79
N GLY A 8 -12.72 0.40 7.76
CA GLY A 8 -12.78 -0.70 6.81
C GLY A 8 -11.65 -0.71 5.82
N SER A 9 -11.79 -1.60 4.86
CA SER A 9 -10.83 -1.76 3.77
C SER A 9 -11.28 -0.98 2.55
N LEU A 10 -10.34 -0.73 1.65
CA LEU A 10 -10.57 0.01 0.42
C LEU A 10 -10.20 -0.87 -0.76
N VAL A 11 -11.08 -0.93 -1.74
CA VAL A 11 -10.84 -1.69 -2.98
C VAL A 11 -10.84 -0.69 -4.14
N ILE A 12 -9.73 -0.65 -4.86
CA ILE A 12 -9.58 0.21 -6.04
C ILE A 12 -9.58 -0.68 -7.28
N LEU A 13 -10.58 -0.49 -8.13
CA LEU A 13 -10.66 -1.22 -9.41
C LEU A 13 -9.99 -0.37 -10.49
N GLY A 14 -8.67 -0.34 -10.44
CA GLY A 14 -7.89 0.49 -11.34
C GLY A 14 -6.59 0.90 -10.70
N SER A 15 -6.01 1.98 -11.16
CA SER A 15 -4.70 2.44 -10.69
C SER A 15 -4.84 3.55 -9.65
N VAL A 16 -3.77 3.72 -8.86
CA VAL A 16 -3.59 4.88 -8.00
C VAL A 16 -2.49 5.70 -8.66
N SER A 17 -2.87 6.85 -9.19
CA SER A 17 -1.97 7.69 -10.00
C SER A 17 -0.94 8.41 -9.15
N ASN A 18 0.13 8.88 -9.80
CA ASN A 18 1.12 9.72 -9.14
C ASN A 18 0.43 10.91 -8.48
N GLY A 19 0.81 11.20 -7.25
CA GLY A 19 0.25 12.31 -6.49
C GLY A 19 -1.05 12.00 -5.79
N ALA A 20 -1.73 10.91 -6.14
CA ALA A 20 -2.94 10.48 -5.43
C ALA A 20 -2.56 9.69 -4.18
N GLU A 21 -3.43 9.76 -3.18
CA GLU A 21 -3.22 9.03 -1.93
C GLU A 21 -4.49 8.30 -1.54
N VAL A 22 -4.37 7.03 -1.19
CA VAL A 22 -5.48 6.22 -0.70
C VAL A 22 -5.15 5.75 0.70
N ILE A 23 -6.14 5.86 1.59
CA ILE A 23 -5.97 5.60 3.02
C ILE A 23 -7.11 4.70 3.48
N ALA A 24 -6.81 3.69 4.29
CA ALA A 24 -7.83 2.85 4.89
C ALA A 24 -7.43 2.54 6.33
N ASP A 25 -8.42 2.41 7.19
CA ASP A 25 -8.17 1.95 8.57
C ASP A 25 -7.78 0.48 8.59
N ASP A 26 -8.20 -0.28 7.60
CA ASP A 26 -7.85 -1.68 7.44
C ASP A 26 -6.98 -1.85 6.18
N SER A 27 -7.25 -2.81 5.34
CA SER A 27 -6.40 -3.15 4.18
C SER A 27 -6.79 -2.38 2.93
N ILE A 28 -5.88 -2.35 1.96
CA ILE A 28 -6.11 -1.71 0.65
C ILE A 28 -5.81 -2.74 -0.44
N HIS A 29 -6.77 -2.91 -1.36
CA HIS A 29 -6.65 -3.83 -2.49
C HIS A 29 -6.69 -2.99 -3.77
N ILE A 30 -5.61 -2.99 -4.53
CA ILE A 30 -5.49 -2.19 -5.74
C ILE A 30 -5.33 -3.15 -6.93
N TYR A 31 -6.37 -3.20 -7.78
CA TYR A 31 -6.38 -4.05 -8.97
C TYR A 31 -5.83 -3.27 -10.16
N GLY A 32 -4.58 -2.84 -10.02
CA GLY A 32 -3.89 -2.06 -11.04
C GLY A 32 -2.58 -1.57 -10.51
N PRO A 33 -1.90 -0.69 -11.24
CA PRO A 33 -0.64 -0.11 -10.78
C PRO A 33 -0.84 0.82 -9.60
N LEU A 34 0.05 0.74 -8.64
CA LEU A 34 0.12 1.68 -7.52
C LEU A 34 1.31 2.60 -7.78
N ARG A 35 1.02 3.83 -8.23
CA ARG A 35 2.05 4.83 -8.52
C ARG A 35 2.08 5.96 -7.49
N GLY A 36 0.98 6.17 -6.79
CA GLY A 36 0.89 7.19 -5.75
C GLY A 36 1.23 6.65 -4.38
N ARG A 37 0.40 7.00 -3.38
CA ARG A 37 0.63 6.62 -2.00
C ARG A 37 -0.51 5.78 -1.46
N ALA A 38 -0.18 4.75 -0.69
CA ALA A 38 -1.16 3.88 -0.05
C ALA A 38 -0.82 3.76 1.43
N VAL A 39 -1.80 4.06 2.29
CA VAL A 39 -1.65 4.05 3.74
C VAL A 39 -2.72 3.13 4.32
N ALA A 40 -2.33 1.92 4.68
CA ALA A 40 -3.21 0.94 5.31
C ALA A 40 -3.00 0.94 6.80
N GLY A 41 -3.97 0.44 7.55
CA GLY A 41 -3.88 0.40 9.00
C GLY A 41 -3.70 1.78 9.59
N ALA A 42 -4.43 2.78 9.08
CA ALA A 42 -4.20 4.19 9.39
C ALA A 42 -4.32 4.51 10.88
N LYS A 43 -5.10 3.69 11.62
CA LYS A 43 -5.28 3.87 13.06
C LYS A 43 -4.50 2.84 13.88
N GLY A 44 -3.49 2.21 13.27
CA GLY A 44 -2.59 1.31 13.99
C GLY A 44 -2.88 -0.16 13.85
N ASN A 45 -3.75 -0.57 12.93
CA ASN A 45 -4.02 -1.98 12.69
C ASN A 45 -2.82 -2.64 12.02
N GLU A 46 -2.05 -3.41 12.79
CA GLU A 46 -0.83 -4.06 12.31
C GLU A 46 -1.11 -5.29 11.44
N SER A 47 -2.36 -5.74 11.40
CA SER A 47 -2.77 -6.83 10.52
C SER A 47 -3.17 -6.37 9.13
N ALA A 48 -3.25 -5.07 8.92
CA ALA A 48 -3.64 -4.51 7.62
C ALA A 48 -2.57 -4.81 6.58
N ARG A 49 -3.02 -4.92 5.32
CA ARG A 49 -2.15 -5.25 4.20
C ARG A 49 -2.47 -4.39 3.00
N ILE A 50 -1.50 -4.25 2.11
CA ILE A 50 -1.68 -3.58 0.83
C ILE A 50 -1.42 -4.63 -0.25
N TYR A 51 -2.38 -4.75 -1.18
CA TYR A 51 -2.26 -5.63 -2.34
C TYR A 51 -2.30 -4.77 -3.58
N CYS A 52 -1.34 -4.92 -4.49
CA CYS A 52 -1.36 -4.21 -5.75
C CYS A 52 -0.86 -5.09 -6.88
N GLN A 53 -1.31 -4.77 -8.10
CA GLN A 53 -0.94 -5.53 -9.28
C GLN A 53 0.44 -5.15 -9.81
N GLN A 54 0.89 -3.92 -9.50
CA GLN A 54 2.17 -3.45 -9.99
C GLN A 54 2.67 -2.36 -9.04
N LEU A 55 3.78 -2.63 -8.37
CA LEU A 55 4.31 -1.72 -7.34
C LEU A 55 5.25 -0.69 -7.97
N MET A 56 4.79 0.56 -8.03
CA MET A 56 5.60 1.70 -8.47
C MET A 56 5.32 2.91 -7.59
N ALA A 57 5.12 2.66 -6.29
CA ALA A 57 4.58 3.65 -5.37
C ALA A 57 5.57 4.74 -4.99
N GLU A 58 5.03 5.92 -4.70
CA GLU A 58 5.79 6.99 -4.04
C GLU A 58 6.00 6.66 -2.57
N LEU A 59 5.00 6.05 -1.95
CA LEU A 59 5.04 5.68 -0.54
C LEU A 59 4.02 4.59 -0.26
N VAL A 60 4.40 3.62 0.57
CA VAL A 60 3.47 2.66 1.16
C VAL A 60 3.66 2.67 2.67
N SER A 61 2.56 2.48 3.40
CA SER A 61 2.57 2.49 4.86
C SER A 61 1.59 1.47 5.40
N VAL A 62 1.99 0.76 6.44
CA VAL A 62 1.10 -0.13 7.21
C VAL A 62 1.30 0.17 8.67
N ALA A 63 0.21 0.59 9.34
CA ALA A 63 0.21 0.88 10.78
C ALA A 63 1.33 1.84 11.17
N GLY A 64 1.58 2.85 10.33
CA GLY A 64 2.58 3.88 10.62
C GLY A 64 4.00 3.56 10.20
N HIS A 65 4.27 2.34 9.76
CA HIS A 65 5.59 1.95 9.25
C HIS A 65 5.59 2.10 7.74
N TYR A 66 6.53 2.86 7.18
CA TYR A 66 6.44 3.25 5.78
C TYR A 66 7.77 3.11 5.05
N GLN A 67 7.67 3.05 3.72
CA GLN A 67 8.80 3.11 2.80
C GLN A 67 8.46 4.03 1.66
N ILE A 68 9.42 4.84 1.25
CA ILE A 68 9.28 5.70 0.07
C ILE A 68 9.89 4.99 -1.15
N SER A 69 9.69 5.55 -2.33
CA SER A 69 10.07 4.90 -3.60
C SER A 69 11.53 4.47 -3.64
N ALA A 70 12.44 5.26 -3.06
CA ALA A 70 13.86 4.91 -3.08
C ALA A 70 14.14 3.58 -2.38
N GLY A 71 13.40 3.26 -1.32
CA GLY A 71 13.52 1.98 -0.62
C GLY A 71 12.70 0.86 -1.22
N LEU A 72 11.81 1.17 -2.17
CA LEU A 72 10.95 0.18 -2.80
C LEU A 72 11.51 -0.37 -4.10
N GLN A 73 12.47 0.33 -4.72
CA GLN A 73 13.03 -0.08 -5.99
C GLN A 73 14.01 -1.23 -5.77
N GLY A 74 13.63 -2.39 -6.22
CA GLY A 74 14.39 -3.61 -6.04
C GLY A 74 13.63 -4.78 -6.64
N ASP A 75 13.72 -5.94 -5.98
CA ASP A 75 13.15 -7.18 -6.51
C ASP A 75 11.64 -7.13 -6.74
N HIS A 76 10.94 -6.30 -5.97
CA HIS A 76 9.48 -6.24 -6.04
C HIS A 76 8.97 -5.07 -6.87
N TRP A 77 9.87 -4.21 -7.35
CA TRP A 77 9.46 -3.06 -8.15
C TRP A 77 8.80 -3.52 -9.45
N GLU A 78 7.66 -2.93 -9.77
CA GLU A 78 6.87 -3.26 -10.95
C GLU A 78 6.27 -4.66 -10.94
N GLN A 79 6.24 -5.31 -9.78
CA GLN A 79 5.67 -6.64 -9.62
C GLN A 79 4.36 -6.57 -8.85
N ALA A 80 3.56 -7.63 -8.97
CA ALA A 80 2.37 -7.79 -8.15
C ALA A 80 2.80 -8.26 -6.77
N VAL A 81 2.40 -7.54 -5.72
CA VAL A 81 2.88 -7.81 -4.37
C VAL A 81 1.79 -7.65 -3.31
N THR A 82 2.01 -8.32 -2.19
CA THR A 82 1.33 -8.07 -0.93
C THR A 82 2.33 -7.43 0.02
N ILE A 83 1.93 -6.32 0.64
CA ILE A 83 2.75 -5.61 1.62
C ILE A 83 2.09 -5.78 2.98
N SER A 84 2.85 -6.27 3.95
CA SER A 84 2.36 -6.47 5.31
C SER A 84 3.43 -6.04 6.31
N LEU A 85 3.06 -6.07 7.60
CA LEU A 85 3.96 -5.69 8.67
C LEU A 85 4.32 -6.92 9.49
N ALA A 86 5.61 -7.14 9.71
CA ALA A 86 6.09 -8.22 10.58
C ALA A 86 7.28 -7.70 11.38
N ASP A 87 7.20 -7.85 12.71
CA ASP A 87 8.26 -7.40 13.61
C ASP A 87 8.64 -5.94 13.37
N GLU A 88 7.62 -5.09 13.20
CA GLU A 88 7.77 -3.65 13.01
C GLU A 88 8.51 -3.27 11.72
N GLN A 89 8.50 -4.16 10.75
CA GLN A 89 9.08 -3.90 9.44
C GLN A 89 8.12 -4.32 8.34
N LEU A 90 8.13 -3.55 7.25
CA LEU A 90 7.34 -3.92 6.08
C LEU A 90 7.95 -5.14 5.41
N THR A 91 7.10 -6.09 5.05
CA THR A 91 7.49 -7.26 4.28
C THR A 91 6.75 -7.25 2.95
N PHE A 92 7.42 -7.74 1.92
CA PHE A 92 6.93 -7.72 0.55
C PHE A 92 6.94 -9.14 0.02
N ASP A 93 5.78 -9.65 -0.38
CA ASP A 93 5.66 -10.98 -0.92
C ASP A 93 5.01 -10.89 -2.29
N ARG A 94 5.46 -11.72 -3.22
CA ARG A 94 4.89 -11.77 -4.55
C ARG A 94 3.47 -12.35 -4.47
N LEU A 95 2.57 -11.75 -5.21
CA LEU A 95 1.20 -12.29 -5.31
C LEU A 95 1.15 -13.54 -6.16
#